data_ae9d653dad1249c2df4e1c2848f10855
#
_entry.id   ae9d653dad1249c2df4e1c2848f10855
#
_cell.length_a   1.000
_cell.length_b   1.000
_cell.length_c   1.000
_cell.angle_alpha   90.00
_cell.angle_beta   90.00
_cell.angle_gamma   90.00
#
_symmetry.space_group_name_H-M   'P 1'
#
loop_
_entity.id
_entity.type
_entity.pdbx_description
1 polymer ?
#
loop_
_entity_poly.entity_id
_entity_poly.type
_entity_poly.pdbx_seq_one_letter_code
_entity_poly.pdbx_strand_id
1 'polypeptide(L)'
;MFRAIKIFLLTFCLMLSGLTLPTAGLRAQDDVHALVDALGVGGFPERDAAIRALVASGDSHVSQILQRLSDGQLYVNSEGGPVLVQGGTEDEPTYSDPITGEAVADIDPDMMSKVKINNALRTTITTMMSQLTLLSPDRSARLAAAEGMLKDADPANLDLLNSALSSEKDGEIKNTMEAARAVMVLKSDAGIEEKKAAIDTIAARGGRDALTILSTAMATAPDDLKPAIQAEIDSINRDLALWDVVQNVWYGLSLGSVLLLAAIGLAITFGVMGVINMAHGEMVMIGAYTTYVVQETIASAFPSLADYSLAFAVPAAFLFTGLVGLVIERSVIRYLYGRPLETLLATWGVSLILQQAIRSYFGPTNREVRNPSWMSGAFDFGGLVITWNRLWIIVFAMVVFLTLLMLLKRSAFGLQMRAVTQNRRMASSMGIRTGWVDAFTFALGSGIAGMAGVALSQIDNVSPNLGQNYIIDSFMVVVFGGVGNLWGTLVGALSLGVVNKFLEPFAGAVLGKILVLVLIILFIQKRPRGLFALKGRAVEA
;
A
#
# COMPACT_ATOMS: atom_id res chain seq x y z
N MET A 1 -40.59 45.50 -37.69
CA MET A 1 -39.87 44.32 -38.29
C MET A 1 -39.50 43.28 -37.28
N PHE A 2 -39.12 43.55 -36.04
CA PHE A 2 -38.72 42.57 -35.00
C PHE A 2 -39.89 41.80 -34.36
N ARG A 3 -41.15 42.26 -34.40
CA ARG A 3 -42.28 41.50 -33.82
C ARG A 3 -42.82 40.40 -34.73
N ALA A 4 -42.71 40.56 -36.05
CA ALA A 4 -43.15 39.54 -37.02
C ALA A 4 -42.23 38.31 -37.04
N ILE A 5 -40.90 38.46 -36.78
CA ILE A 5 -39.95 37.41 -36.76
C ILE A 5 -40.08 36.52 -35.48
N LYS A 6 -40.48 37.10 -34.34
CA LYS A 6 -40.75 36.34 -33.10
C LYS A 6 -42.03 35.49 -33.21
N ILE A 7 -43.02 35.92 -33.88
CA ILE A 7 -44.31 35.20 -34.08
C ILE A 7 -44.08 34.05 -35.08
N PHE A 8 -43.24 34.25 -36.11
CA PHE A 8 -42.91 33.21 -37.10
C PHE A 8 -41.99 32.10 -36.48
N LEU A 9 -41.09 32.47 -35.61
CA LEU A 9 -40.24 31.49 -34.88
C LEU A 9 -41.04 30.71 -33.84
N LEU A 10 -42.04 31.30 -33.17
CA LEU A 10 -42.89 30.61 -32.19
C LEU A 10 -43.86 29.63 -32.85
N THR A 11 -44.43 29.99 -34.02
CA THR A 11 -45.30 29.09 -34.78
C THR A 11 -44.52 27.98 -35.50
N PHE A 12 -43.27 28.21 -35.89
CA PHE A 12 -42.42 27.17 -36.46
C PHE A 12 -41.93 26.14 -35.41
N CYS A 13 -41.67 26.59 -34.16
CA CYS A 13 -41.36 25.66 -33.05
C CYS A 13 -42.59 24.85 -32.60
N LEU A 14 -43.81 25.35 -32.72
CA LEU A 14 -45.04 24.64 -32.37
C LEU A 14 -45.49 23.63 -33.45
N MET A 15 -45.06 23.80 -34.70
CA MET A 15 -45.32 22.81 -35.77
C MET A 15 -44.27 21.68 -35.84
N LEU A 16 -43.11 21.84 -35.20
CA LEU A 16 -42.09 20.74 -35.11
C LEU A 16 -42.27 19.83 -33.89
N SER A 17 -43.19 20.15 -32.96
CA SER A 17 -43.50 19.31 -31.80
C SER A 17 -44.60 18.27 -32.03
N GLY A 18 -45.04 18.13 -33.27
CA GLY A 18 -46.14 17.22 -33.68
C GLY A 18 -45.73 16.04 -34.56
N LEU A 19 -44.45 15.57 -34.49
CA LEU A 19 -44.06 14.35 -35.24
C LEU A 19 -43.30 13.38 -34.36
N THR A 20 -43.99 12.27 -34.11
CA THR A 20 -43.50 10.92 -33.83
C THR A 20 -42.68 10.74 -32.56
N LEU A 21 -43.35 10.35 -31.49
CA LEU A 21 -42.80 9.42 -30.51
C LEU A 21 -42.27 8.21 -31.25
N PRO A 22 -41.04 7.76 -30.98
CA PRO A 22 -40.53 6.56 -31.60
C PRO A 22 -41.24 5.33 -31.01
N THR A 23 -42.16 4.75 -31.79
CA THR A 23 -42.78 3.43 -31.54
C THR A 23 -41.75 2.30 -31.56
N ALA A 24 -40.47 2.58 -31.75
CA ALA A 24 -39.40 1.61 -31.70
C ALA A 24 -39.13 1.06 -30.30
N GLY A 25 -39.31 1.87 -29.23
CA GLY A 25 -39.08 1.41 -27.85
C GLY A 25 -40.14 0.42 -27.35
N LEU A 26 -41.40 0.62 -27.72
CA LEU A 26 -42.48 -0.31 -27.34
C LEU A 26 -42.39 -1.68 -28.06
N ARG A 27 -42.01 -1.70 -29.33
CA ARG A 27 -41.82 -2.96 -30.07
C ARG A 27 -40.65 -3.76 -29.60
N ALA A 28 -39.52 -3.12 -29.19
CA ALA A 28 -38.37 -3.82 -28.66
C ALA A 28 -38.65 -4.44 -27.27
N GLN A 29 -39.49 -3.81 -26.46
CA GLN A 29 -39.87 -4.30 -25.15
C GLN A 29 -40.83 -5.49 -25.23
N ASP A 30 -41.79 -5.44 -26.18
CA ASP A 30 -42.68 -6.58 -26.45
C ASP A 30 -41.90 -7.81 -26.96
N ASP A 31 -40.87 -7.64 -27.79
CA ASP A 31 -40.02 -8.70 -28.25
C ASP A 31 -39.20 -9.34 -27.12
N VAL A 32 -38.71 -8.56 -26.14
CA VAL A 32 -37.94 -9.09 -25.00
C VAL A 32 -38.84 -9.83 -24.02
N HIS A 33 -40.07 -9.34 -23.75
CA HIS A 33 -41.06 -10.07 -22.93
C HIS A 33 -41.38 -11.45 -23.53
N ALA A 34 -41.58 -11.51 -24.85
CA ALA A 34 -41.84 -12.80 -25.53
C ALA A 34 -40.66 -13.79 -25.39
N LEU A 35 -39.42 -13.29 -25.41
CA LEU A 35 -38.24 -14.12 -25.19
C LEU A 35 -38.09 -14.60 -23.73
N VAL A 36 -38.46 -13.75 -22.77
CA VAL A 36 -38.50 -14.12 -21.37
C VAL A 36 -39.56 -15.18 -21.09
N ASP A 37 -40.76 -15.01 -21.65
CA ASP A 37 -41.87 -15.98 -21.51
C ASP A 37 -41.52 -17.33 -22.12
N ALA A 38 -40.71 -17.34 -23.18
CA ALA A 38 -40.21 -18.58 -23.79
C ALA A 38 -39.30 -19.39 -22.83
N LEU A 39 -38.72 -18.77 -21.77
CA LEU A 39 -37.99 -19.51 -20.74
C LEU A 39 -38.91 -20.40 -19.88
N GLY A 40 -40.20 -20.04 -19.79
CA GLY A 40 -41.20 -20.79 -19.03
C GLY A 40 -41.78 -21.97 -19.81
N VAL A 41 -41.66 -21.99 -21.16
CA VAL A 41 -42.31 -22.92 -22.03
C VAL A 41 -41.34 -23.98 -22.55
N GLY A 42 -41.81 -25.21 -22.76
CA GLY A 42 -41.03 -26.29 -23.37
C GLY A 42 -40.04 -27.00 -22.45
N GLY A 43 -39.18 -27.82 -23.06
CA GLY A 43 -38.14 -28.58 -22.37
C GLY A 43 -36.80 -27.84 -22.24
N PHE A 44 -35.76 -28.56 -21.88
CA PHE A 44 -34.41 -27.96 -21.71
C PHE A 44 -33.80 -27.44 -23.01
N PRO A 45 -33.98 -28.10 -24.20
CA PRO A 45 -33.45 -27.57 -25.45
C PRO A 45 -34.12 -26.26 -25.90
N GLU A 46 -35.43 -26.10 -25.71
CA GLU A 46 -36.19 -24.90 -26.06
C GLU A 46 -35.76 -23.74 -25.15
N ARG A 47 -35.49 -24.00 -23.87
CA ARG A 47 -34.95 -23.01 -22.92
C ARG A 47 -33.54 -22.57 -23.27
N ASP A 48 -32.68 -23.49 -23.74
CA ASP A 48 -31.33 -23.14 -24.24
C ASP A 48 -31.41 -22.16 -25.43
N ALA A 49 -32.33 -22.45 -26.37
CA ALA A 49 -32.58 -21.57 -27.51
C ALA A 49 -33.10 -20.19 -27.07
N ALA A 50 -34.02 -20.13 -26.09
CA ALA A 50 -34.56 -18.91 -25.55
C ALA A 50 -33.50 -18.09 -24.84
N ILE A 51 -32.60 -18.69 -24.03
CA ILE A 51 -31.46 -18.02 -23.39
C ILE A 51 -30.55 -17.38 -24.45
N ARG A 52 -30.19 -18.10 -25.51
CA ARG A 52 -29.34 -17.59 -26.60
C ARG A 52 -30.01 -16.44 -27.35
N ALA A 53 -31.30 -16.55 -27.65
CA ALA A 53 -32.06 -15.49 -28.29
C ALA A 53 -32.18 -14.23 -27.40
N LEU A 54 -32.37 -14.44 -26.10
CA LEU A 54 -32.42 -13.34 -25.14
C LEU A 54 -31.09 -12.58 -25.07
N VAL A 55 -29.96 -13.30 -25.06
CA VAL A 55 -28.61 -12.66 -25.09
C VAL A 55 -28.39 -11.94 -26.43
N ALA A 56 -28.83 -12.51 -27.55
CA ALA A 56 -28.70 -11.89 -28.87
C ALA A 56 -29.54 -10.62 -29.04
N SER A 57 -30.58 -10.41 -28.21
CA SER A 57 -31.38 -9.18 -28.23
C SER A 57 -30.58 -7.95 -27.77
N GLY A 58 -29.54 -8.13 -26.94
CA GLY A 58 -28.71 -7.04 -26.43
C GLY A 58 -29.39 -6.10 -25.43
N ASP A 59 -30.56 -6.49 -24.87
CA ASP A 59 -31.28 -5.67 -23.91
C ASP A 59 -30.54 -5.57 -22.58
N SER A 60 -30.64 -4.42 -21.93
CA SER A 60 -29.93 -4.13 -20.67
C SER A 60 -30.35 -5.00 -19.47
N HIS A 61 -31.57 -5.56 -19.50
CA HIS A 61 -32.14 -6.38 -18.42
C HIS A 61 -31.73 -7.86 -18.52
N VAL A 62 -31.17 -8.29 -19.65
CA VAL A 62 -30.84 -9.70 -19.90
C VAL A 62 -29.92 -10.29 -18.83
N SER A 63 -28.89 -9.54 -18.42
CA SER A 63 -27.97 -9.98 -17.37
C SER A 63 -28.69 -10.27 -16.04
N GLN A 64 -29.63 -9.38 -15.67
CA GLN A 64 -30.41 -9.54 -14.42
C GLN A 64 -31.41 -10.71 -14.52
N ILE A 65 -32.02 -10.89 -15.67
CA ILE A 65 -32.97 -12.00 -15.91
C ILE A 65 -32.24 -13.35 -15.84
N LEU A 66 -31.06 -13.47 -16.48
CA LEU A 66 -30.26 -14.68 -16.44
C LEU A 66 -29.74 -14.99 -15.03
N GLN A 67 -29.36 -13.95 -14.27
CA GLN A 67 -28.98 -14.11 -12.87
C GLN A 67 -30.14 -14.67 -12.05
N ARG A 68 -31.34 -14.07 -12.16
CA ARG A 68 -32.54 -14.56 -11.48
C ARG A 68 -32.94 -15.98 -11.88
N LEU A 69 -32.72 -16.34 -13.16
CA LEU A 69 -32.92 -17.71 -13.63
C LEU A 69 -31.93 -18.67 -12.96
N SER A 70 -30.67 -18.30 -12.87
CA SER A 70 -29.62 -19.08 -12.21
C SER A 70 -29.93 -19.29 -10.72
N ASP A 71 -30.38 -18.22 -10.04
CA ASP A 71 -30.75 -18.22 -8.62
C ASP A 71 -32.08 -18.94 -8.37
N GLY A 72 -32.79 -19.27 -9.45
CA GLY A 72 -34.06 -19.99 -9.38
C GLY A 72 -35.21 -19.15 -8.84
N GLN A 73 -35.20 -17.87 -9.14
CA GLN A 73 -36.21 -16.89 -8.76
C GLN A 73 -37.27 -16.65 -9.86
N LEU A 74 -37.17 -17.34 -11.01
CA LEU A 74 -38.15 -17.25 -12.08
C LEU A 74 -39.20 -18.36 -11.97
N TYR A 75 -40.47 -17.96 -12.04
CA TYR A 75 -41.65 -18.81 -11.92
C TYR A 75 -42.57 -18.59 -13.12
N VAL A 76 -43.32 -19.62 -13.49
CA VAL A 76 -44.33 -19.62 -14.55
C VAL A 76 -45.58 -20.29 -14.05
N ASN A 77 -46.74 -19.81 -14.47
CA ASN A 77 -48.01 -20.46 -14.16
C ASN A 77 -48.10 -21.85 -14.82
N SER A 78 -48.58 -22.86 -14.10
CA SER A 78 -48.70 -24.24 -14.56
C SER A 78 -49.63 -24.42 -15.77
N GLU A 79 -50.57 -23.49 -16.01
CA GLU A 79 -51.48 -23.46 -17.15
C GLU A 79 -50.92 -22.66 -18.33
N GLY A 80 -49.70 -22.13 -18.21
CA GLY A 80 -49.06 -21.23 -19.16
C GLY A 80 -49.34 -19.77 -18.85
N GLY A 81 -48.39 -18.89 -19.20
CA GLY A 81 -48.49 -17.45 -18.91
C GLY A 81 -47.12 -16.79 -18.84
N PRO A 82 -47.06 -15.54 -18.45
CA PRO A 82 -45.81 -14.80 -18.35
C PRO A 82 -44.89 -15.39 -17.27
N VAL A 83 -43.59 -15.32 -17.52
CA VAL A 83 -42.56 -15.63 -16.53
C VAL A 83 -42.45 -14.46 -15.54
N LEU A 84 -42.52 -14.74 -14.26
CA LEU A 84 -42.49 -13.76 -13.20
C LEU A 84 -41.32 -14.01 -12.24
N VAL A 85 -40.88 -12.98 -11.55
CA VAL A 85 -39.87 -13.06 -10.50
C VAL A 85 -40.55 -13.19 -9.15
N GLN A 86 -40.18 -14.25 -8.41
CA GLN A 86 -40.63 -14.40 -7.02
C GLN A 86 -39.75 -13.56 -6.09
N GLY A 87 -40.37 -12.73 -5.27
CA GLY A 87 -39.82 -12.02 -4.11
C GLY A 87 -40.58 -12.34 -2.84
N GLY A 88 -40.29 -11.62 -1.76
CA GLY A 88 -40.92 -11.84 -0.46
C GLY A 88 -40.38 -13.03 0.33
N THR A 89 -41.12 -13.53 1.31
CA THR A 89 -40.78 -14.70 2.13
C THR A 89 -41.48 -15.96 1.58
N GLU A 90 -41.06 -17.14 2.03
CA GLU A 90 -41.73 -18.41 1.64
C GLU A 90 -43.20 -18.44 2.04
N ASP A 91 -43.57 -17.78 3.15
CA ASP A 91 -44.94 -17.75 3.67
C ASP A 91 -45.80 -16.66 2.97
N GLU A 92 -45.17 -15.58 2.43
CA GLU A 92 -45.86 -14.50 1.72
C GLU A 92 -45.07 -14.17 0.42
N PRO A 93 -45.20 -14.98 -0.62
CA PRO A 93 -44.52 -14.74 -1.89
C PRO A 93 -45.16 -13.59 -2.67
N THR A 94 -44.34 -12.72 -3.21
CA THR A 94 -44.75 -11.64 -4.11
C THR A 94 -44.20 -11.90 -5.50
N TYR A 95 -44.97 -11.55 -6.54
CA TYR A 95 -44.55 -11.73 -7.93
C TYR A 95 -44.44 -10.41 -8.64
N SER A 96 -43.39 -10.24 -9.44
CA SER A 96 -43.14 -9.04 -10.20
C SER A 96 -42.70 -9.36 -11.63
N ASP A 97 -42.94 -8.46 -12.53
CA ASP A 97 -42.45 -8.52 -13.90
C ASP A 97 -40.92 -8.50 -13.96
N PRO A 98 -40.27 -9.41 -14.71
CA PRO A 98 -38.81 -9.52 -14.74
C PRO A 98 -38.09 -8.33 -15.41
N ILE A 99 -38.77 -7.54 -16.22
CA ILE A 99 -38.22 -6.40 -16.99
C ILE A 99 -38.57 -5.08 -16.30
N THR A 100 -39.88 -4.85 -16.03
CA THR A 100 -40.35 -3.57 -15.47
C THR A 100 -40.19 -3.53 -13.95
N GLY A 101 -40.12 -4.67 -13.26
CA GLY A 101 -40.10 -4.77 -11.81
C GLY A 101 -41.45 -4.45 -11.15
N GLU A 102 -42.52 -4.21 -11.92
CA GLU A 102 -43.86 -3.91 -11.39
C GLU A 102 -44.45 -5.15 -10.74
N ALA A 103 -45.07 -4.96 -9.57
CA ALA A 103 -45.75 -6.05 -8.85
C ALA A 103 -47.01 -6.47 -9.60
N VAL A 104 -47.18 -7.78 -9.78
CA VAL A 104 -48.38 -8.37 -10.38
C VAL A 104 -49.30 -8.85 -9.25
N ALA A 105 -50.49 -8.29 -9.21
CA ALA A 105 -51.50 -8.63 -8.22
C ALA A 105 -52.34 -9.86 -8.63
N ASP A 106 -53.01 -10.50 -7.65
CA ASP A 106 -53.96 -11.59 -7.89
C ASP A 106 -53.34 -12.88 -8.49
N ILE A 107 -52.14 -13.25 -8.09
CA ILE A 107 -51.50 -14.50 -8.47
C ILE A 107 -51.71 -15.53 -7.37
N ASP A 108 -52.22 -16.68 -7.75
CA ASP A 108 -52.32 -17.84 -6.86
C ASP A 108 -50.94 -18.55 -6.74
N PRO A 109 -50.28 -18.52 -5.57
CA PRO A 109 -48.97 -19.12 -5.38
C PRO A 109 -48.93 -20.62 -5.67
N ASP A 110 -50.02 -21.33 -5.44
CA ASP A 110 -50.11 -22.79 -5.65
C ASP A 110 -50.09 -23.17 -7.14
N MET A 111 -50.44 -22.23 -8.02
CA MET A 111 -50.41 -22.42 -9.47
C MET A 111 -49.04 -22.09 -10.07
N MET A 112 -48.10 -21.51 -9.31
CA MET A 112 -46.79 -21.08 -9.81
C MET A 112 -45.77 -22.21 -9.66
N SER A 113 -45.07 -22.49 -10.74
CA SER A 113 -44.00 -23.48 -10.75
C SER A 113 -42.66 -22.83 -11.15
N LYS A 114 -41.60 -23.21 -10.44
CA LYS A 114 -40.23 -22.73 -10.70
C LYS A 114 -39.77 -23.16 -12.08
N VAL A 115 -39.16 -22.25 -12.83
CA VAL A 115 -38.52 -22.57 -14.11
C VAL A 115 -37.32 -23.49 -13.83
N LYS A 116 -37.43 -24.75 -14.27
CA LYS A 116 -36.41 -25.78 -14.01
C LYS A 116 -35.22 -25.62 -14.95
N ILE A 117 -34.01 -25.62 -14.40
CA ILE A 117 -32.75 -25.64 -15.12
C ILE A 117 -31.94 -26.88 -14.75
N ASN A 118 -31.28 -27.48 -15.74
CA ASN A 118 -30.33 -28.58 -15.54
C ASN A 118 -28.88 -28.05 -15.54
N ASN A 119 -27.90 -28.93 -15.32
CA ASN A 119 -26.49 -28.52 -15.30
C ASN A 119 -26.01 -27.98 -16.67
N ALA A 120 -26.52 -28.48 -17.79
CA ALA A 120 -26.19 -27.97 -19.11
C ALA A 120 -26.68 -26.52 -19.30
N LEU A 121 -27.92 -26.20 -18.90
CA LEU A 121 -28.43 -24.84 -18.93
C LEU A 121 -27.69 -23.92 -17.98
N ARG A 122 -27.26 -24.39 -16.81
CA ARG A 122 -26.39 -23.59 -15.90
C ARG A 122 -25.09 -23.22 -16.57
N THR A 123 -24.45 -24.15 -17.27
CA THR A 123 -23.22 -23.86 -18.03
C THR A 123 -23.50 -22.84 -19.13
N THR A 124 -24.59 -22.99 -19.89
CA THR A 124 -24.99 -22.01 -20.93
C THR A 124 -25.23 -20.64 -20.33
N ILE A 125 -25.97 -20.52 -19.20
CA ILE A 125 -26.23 -19.25 -18.53
C ILE A 125 -24.91 -18.61 -18.09
N THR A 126 -24.00 -19.35 -17.46
CA THR A 126 -22.70 -18.84 -17.01
C THR A 126 -21.88 -18.32 -18.19
N THR A 127 -21.82 -19.07 -19.27
CA THR A 127 -21.09 -18.65 -20.50
C THR A 127 -21.70 -17.39 -21.11
N MET A 128 -23.03 -17.33 -21.22
CA MET A 128 -23.73 -16.17 -21.79
C MET A 128 -23.61 -14.92 -20.89
N MET A 129 -23.67 -15.08 -19.58
CA MET A 129 -23.43 -13.98 -18.66
C MET A 129 -22.00 -13.44 -18.75
N SER A 130 -21.01 -14.32 -18.87
CA SER A 130 -19.62 -13.93 -19.10
C SER A 130 -19.47 -13.14 -20.39
N GLN A 131 -20.17 -13.55 -21.46
CA GLN A 131 -20.19 -12.84 -22.74
C GLN A 131 -20.77 -11.43 -22.61
N LEU A 132 -21.93 -11.29 -21.96
CA LEU A 132 -22.56 -10.00 -21.72
C LEU A 132 -21.67 -9.07 -20.91
N THR A 133 -20.98 -9.60 -19.90
CA THR A 133 -20.08 -8.81 -19.05
C THR A 133 -18.83 -8.37 -19.80
N LEU A 134 -18.25 -9.23 -20.66
CA LEU A 134 -17.09 -8.89 -21.49
C LEU A 134 -17.39 -7.82 -22.55
N LEU A 135 -18.62 -7.73 -23.04
CA LEU A 135 -19.07 -6.76 -24.01
C LEU A 135 -19.80 -5.56 -23.40
N SER A 136 -19.82 -5.46 -22.07
CA SER A 136 -20.48 -4.38 -21.34
C SER A 136 -19.92 -3.01 -21.74
N PRO A 137 -20.74 -1.96 -21.83
CA PRO A 137 -20.27 -0.58 -22.00
C PRO A 137 -19.44 -0.10 -20.80
N ASP A 138 -19.65 -0.66 -19.60
CA ASP A 138 -18.90 -0.33 -18.40
C ASP A 138 -17.51 -0.95 -18.43
N ARG A 139 -16.47 -0.10 -18.36
CA ARG A 139 -15.06 -0.48 -18.31
C ARG A 139 -14.74 -1.40 -17.12
N SER A 140 -15.28 -1.09 -15.95
CA SER A 140 -14.98 -1.84 -14.72
C SER A 140 -15.54 -3.26 -14.78
N ALA A 141 -16.73 -3.42 -15.36
CA ALA A 141 -17.34 -4.74 -15.57
C ALA A 141 -16.53 -5.59 -16.57
N ARG A 142 -16.08 -4.98 -17.69
CA ARG A 142 -15.24 -5.71 -18.66
C ARG A 142 -13.90 -6.14 -18.07
N LEU A 143 -13.25 -5.28 -17.29
CA LEU A 143 -11.98 -5.61 -16.62
C LEU A 143 -12.16 -6.77 -15.64
N ALA A 144 -13.18 -6.69 -14.79
CA ALA A 144 -13.48 -7.75 -13.82
C ALA A 144 -13.80 -9.09 -14.50
N ALA A 145 -14.52 -9.07 -15.63
CA ALA A 145 -14.79 -10.27 -16.42
C ALA A 145 -13.52 -10.86 -17.03
N ALA A 146 -12.63 -10.02 -17.57
CA ALA A 146 -11.34 -10.47 -18.13
C ALA A 146 -10.43 -11.07 -17.05
N GLU A 147 -10.38 -10.48 -15.85
CA GLU A 147 -9.66 -11.01 -14.69
C GLU A 147 -10.26 -12.33 -14.20
N GLY A 148 -11.59 -12.45 -14.19
CA GLY A 148 -12.29 -13.68 -13.86
C GLY A 148 -11.92 -14.80 -14.84
N MET A 149 -11.91 -14.52 -16.15
CA MET A 149 -11.51 -15.48 -17.18
C MET A 149 -10.02 -15.87 -17.10
N LEU A 150 -9.16 -14.96 -16.64
CA LEU A 150 -7.74 -15.28 -16.42
C LEU A 150 -7.57 -16.27 -15.25
N LYS A 151 -8.37 -16.11 -14.18
CA LYS A 151 -8.33 -17.01 -13.01
C LYS A 151 -8.91 -18.39 -13.32
N ASP A 152 -10.03 -18.43 -14.02
CA ASP A 152 -10.75 -19.66 -14.36
C ASP A 152 -10.67 -19.94 -15.88
N ALA A 153 -9.44 -20.04 -16.36
CA ALA A 153 -9.16 -20.17 -17.80
C ALA A 153 -9.65 -21.54 -18.33
N ASP A 154 -10.95 -21.63 -18.65
CA ASP A 154 -11.60 -22.77 -19.27
C ASP A 154 -11.45 -22.69 -20.81
N PRO A 155 -10.83 -23.68 -21.48
CA PRO A 155 -10.69 -23.70 -22.92
C PRO A 155 -12.01 -23.58 -23.70
N ALA A 156 -13.15 -23.99 -23.12
CA ALA A 156 -14.46 -23.88 -23.74
C ALA A 156 -14.85 -22.39 -24.02
N ASN A 157 -14.27 -21.42 -23.33
CA ASN A 157 -14.54 -19.99 -23.51
C ASN A 157 -13.61 -19.33 -24.56
N LEU A 158 -12.78 -20.05 -25.27
CA LEU A 158 -11.76 -19.53 -26.18
C LEU A 158 -12.36 -18.72 -27.35
N ASP A 159 -13.44 -19.22 -27.96
CA ASP A 159 -14.13 -18.54 -29.08
C ASP A 159 -14.79 -17.23 -28.61
N LEU A 160 -15.38 -17.25 -27.40
CA LEU A 160 -15.98 -16.09 -26.79
C LEU A 160 -14.92 -15.01 -26.55
N LEU A 161 -13.79 -15.39 -25.95
CA LEU A 161 -12.69 -14.47 -25.65
C LEU A 161 -12.04 -13.89 -26.91
N ASN A 162 -11.89 -14.68 -27.98
CA ASN A 162 -11.41 -14.22 -29.28
C ASN A 162 -12.36 -13.17 -29.90
N SER A 163 -13.66 -13.37 -29.75
CA SER A 163 -14.68 -12.43 -30.22
C SER A 163 -14.60 -11.10 -29.46
N ALA A 164 -14.50 -11.15 -28.14
CA ALA A 164 -14.35 -9.97 -27.29
C ALA A 164 -13.04 -9.20 -27.58
N LEU A 165 -11.93 -9.92 -27.76
CA LEU A 165 -10.62 -9.33 -28.10
C LEU A 165 -10.66 -8.53 -29.41
N SER A 166 -11.45 -8.97 -30.40
CA SER A 166 -11.56 -8.26 -31.68
C SER A 166 -12.21 -6.89 -31.57
N SER A 167 -13.04 -6.66 -30.56
CA SER A 167 -13.80 -5.44 -30.32
C SER A 167 -13.24 -4.55 -29.21
N GLU A 168 -12.38 -5.08 -28.33
CA GLU A 168 -11.84 -4.32 -27.18
C GLU A 168 -10.79 -3.28 -27.61
N LYS A 169 -10.95 -2.06 -27.11
CA LYS A 169 -10.10 -0.89 -27.41
C LYS A 169 -9.23 -0.48 -26.22
N ASP A 170 -9.60 -0.87 -25.01
CA ASP A 170 -8.83 -0.55 -23.82
C ASP A 170 -7.61 -1.47 -23.73
N GLY A 171 -6.41 -0.87 -23.65
CA GLY A 171 -5.14 -1.61 -23.65
C GLY A 171 -4.97 -2.52 -22.43
N GLU A 172 -5.44 -2.12 -21.25
CA GLU A 172 -5.34 -2.92 -20.03
C GLU A 172 -6.22 -4.15 -20.08
N ILE A 173 -7.48 -3.96 -20.51
CA ILE A 173 -8.45 -5.04 -20.66
C ILE A 173 -7.99 -6.00 -21.75
N LYS A 174 -7.53 -5.48 -22.89
CA LYS A 174 -6.99 -6.28 -24.00
C LYS A 174 -5.82 -7.15 -23.55
N ASN A 175 -4.85 -6.59 -22.85
CA ASN A 175 -3.70 -7.33 -22.32
C ASN A 175 -4.13 -8.44 -21.34
N THR A 176 -5.16 -8.18 -20.52
CA THR A 176 -5.71 -9.17 -19.59
C THR A 176 -6.43 -10.29 -20.33
N MET A 177 -7.20 -9.97 -21.36
CA MET A 177 -7.87 -10.96 -22.22
C MET A 177 -6.86 -11.78 -23.03
N GLU A 178 -5.79 -11.17 -23.55
CA GLU A 178 -4.71 -11.89 -24.26
C GLU A 178 -4.00 -12.88 -23.33
N ALA A 179 -3.75 -12.50 -22.08
CA ALA A 179 -3.21 -13.41 -21.08
C ALA A 179 -4.17 -14.57 -20.77
N ALA A 180 -5.47 -14.29 -20.59
CA ALA A 180 -6.49 -15.31 -20.36
C ALA A 180 -6.55 -16.29 -21.55
N ARG A 181 -6.54 -15.76 -22.78
CA ARG A 181 -6.50 -16.55 -23.99
C ARG A 181 -5.27 -17.47 -24.04
N ALA A 182 -4.10 -16.94 -23.72
CA ALA A 182 -2.86 -17.71 -23.70
C ALA A 182 -2.92 -18.87 -22.69
N VAL A 183 -3.48 -18.63 -21.49
CA VAL A 183 -3.69 -19.70 -20.49
C VAL A 183 -4.67 -20.76 -20.98
N MET A 184 -5.77 -20.34 -21.63
CA MET A 184 -6.75 -21.28 -22.23
C MET A 184 -6.13 -22.11 -23.33
N VAL A 185 -5.30 -21.51 -24.21
CA VAL A 185 -4.57 -22.23 -25.28
C VAL A 185 -3.61 -23.26 -24.68
N LEU A 186 -2.91 -22.95 -23.60
CA LEU A 186 -2.03 -23.91 -22.91
C LEU A 186 -2.79 -25.15 -22.39
N LYS A 187 -4.02 -24.93 -21.90
CA LYS A 187 -4.88 -26.00 -21.37
C LYS A 187 -5.68 -26.76 -22.45
N SER A 188 -5.75 -26.22 -23.68
CA SER A 188 -6.49 -26.84 -24.82
C SER A 188 -5.66 -27.89 -25.54
N ASP A 189 -6.26 -28.55 -26.54
CA ASP A 189 -5.60 -29.48 -27.46
C ASP A 189 -4.91 -28.77 -28.64
N ALA A 190 -4.54 -27.49 -28.49
CA ALA A 190 -3.85 -26.69 -29.50
C ALA A 190 -2.48 -27.28 -29.88
N GLY A 191 -1.99 -26.91 -31.06
CA GLY A 191 -0.70 -27.36 -31.58
C GLY A 191 0.50 -26.84 -30.73
N ILE A 192 1.64 -27.53 -30.83
CA ILE A 192 2.85 -27.18 -30.04
C ILE A 192 3.30 -25.74 -30.30
N GLU A 193 3.25 -25.25 -31.55
CA GLU A 193 3.67 -23.89 -31.89
C GLU A 193 2.72 -22.83 -31.30
N GLU A 194 1.42 -23.09 -31.27
CA GLU A 194 0.44 -22.21 -30.65
C GLU A 194 0.64 -22.15 -29.12
N LYS A 195 0.95 -23.30 -28.51
CA LYS A 195 1.27 -23.36 -27.07
C LYS A 195 2.57 -22.64 -26.75
N LYS A 196 3.59 -22.68 -27.59
CA LYS A 196 4.82 -21.88 -27.41
C LYS A 196 4.52 -20.38 -27.48
N ALA A 197 3.75 -19.95 -28.50
CA ALA A 197 3.34 -18.55 -28.59
C ALA A 197 2.52 -18.09 -27.36
N ALA A 198 1.72 -18.97 -26.78
CA ALA A 198 0.99 -18.74 -25.56
C ALA A 198 1.93 -18.61 -24.34
N ILE A 199 2.97 -19.45 -24.25
CA ILE A 199 4.01 -19.35 -23.21
C ILE A 199 4.71 -17.99 -23.30
N ASP A 200 5.13 -17.58 -24.51
CA ASP A 200 5.78 -16.27 -24.73
C ASP A 200 4.86 -15.10 -24.34
N THR A 201 3.56 -15.20 -24.65
CA THR A 201 2.56 -14.19 -24.29
C THR A 201 2.41 -14.07 -22.77
N ILE A 202 2.37 -15.20 -22.05
CA ILE A 202 2.29 -15.21 -20.58
C ILE A 202 3.60 -14.66 -19.98
N ALA A 203 4.75 -15.08 -20.53
CA ALA A 203 6.05 -14.64 -20.08
C ALA A 203 6.26 -13.13 -20.27
N ALA A 204 5.81 -12.56 -21.39
CA ALA A 204 5.89 -11.13 -21.67
C ALA A 204 5.12 -10.27 -20.65
N ARG A 205 4.10 -10.80 -19.99
CA ARG A 205 3.40 -10.13 -18.89
C ARG A 205 4.30 -9.99 -17.66
N GLY A 206 5.21 -10.94 -17.45
CA GLY A 206 6.14 -10.94 -16.32
C GLY A 206 5.47 -11.05 -14.95
N GLY A 207 6.25 -10.83 -13.91
CA GLY A 207 5.74 -10.79 -12.55
C GLY A 207 5.45 -12.16 -11.93
N ARG A 208 4.94 -12.14 -10.68
CA ARG A 208 4.64 -13.36 -9.92
C ARG A 208 3.44 -14.13 -10.45
N ASP A 209 2.50 -13.44 -11.08
CA ASP A 209 1.30 -14.08 -11.67
C ASP A 209 1.69 -14.95 -12.86
N ALA A 210 2.51 -14.43 -13.80
CA ALA A 210 3.02 -15.19 -14.92
C ALA A 210 3.85 -16.40 -14.45
N LEU A 211 4.70 -16.21 -13.44
CA LEU A 211 5.48 -17.29 -12.82
C LEU A 211 4.57 -18.41 -12.27
N THR A 212 3.50 -18.05 -11.55
CA THR A 212 2.55 -18.99 -10.98
C THR A 212 1.83 -19.78 -12.07
N ILE A 213 1.38 -19.10 -13.14
CA ILE A 213 0.70 -19.71 -14.28
C ILE A 213 1.63 -20.72 -14.97
N LEU A 214 2.86 -20.29 -15.31
CA LEU A 214 3.83 -21.15 -15.99
C LEU A 214 4.29 -22.32 -15.12
N SER A 215 4.48 -22.11 -13.80
CA SER A 215 4.82 -23.18 -12.86
C SER A 215 3.70 -24.22 -12.75
N THR A 216 2.44 -23.78 -12.78
CA THR A 216 1.27 -24.68 -12.80
C THR A 216 1.21 -25.44 -14.12
N ALA A 217 1.42 -24.76 -15.24
CA ALA A 217 1.44 -25.37 -16.57
C ALA A 217 2.56 -26.39 -16.72
N MET A 218 3.73 -26.16 -16.12
CA MET A 218 4.88 -27.07 -16.11
C MET A 218 4.52 -28.46 -15.57
N ALA A 219 3.65 -28.53 -14.56
CA ALA A 219 3.27 -29.79 -13.92
C ALA A 219 2.47 -30.72 -14.86
N THR A 220 1.73 -30.15 -15.83
CA THR A 220 0.84 -30.89 -16.76
C THR A 220 1.30 -30.83 -18.20
N ALA A 221 2.36 -30.09 -18.51
CA ALA A 221 2.85 -29.90 -19.88
C ALA A 221 3.47 -31.16 -20.45
N PRO A 222 3.29 -31.41 -21.78
CA PRO A 222 4.05 -32.38 -22.51
C PRO A 222 5.57 -32.14 -22.42
N ASP A 223 6.36 -33.22 -22.53
CA ASP A 223 7.82 -33.14 -22.37
C ASP A 223 8.48 -32.19 -23.38
N ASP A 224 7.91 -32.05 -24.58
CA ASP A 224 8.42 -31.13 -25.61
C ASP A 224 8.27 -29.64 -25.25
N LEU A 225 7.32 -29.30 -24.41
CA LEU A 225 7.07 -27.89 -23.95
C LEU A 225 7.80 -27.55 -22.67
N LYS A 226 8.18 -28.52 -21.84
CA LYS A 226 8.85 -28.30 -20.56
C LYS A 226 10.11 -27.44 -20.66
N PRO A 227 11.01 -27.64 -21.65
CA PRO A 227 12.20 -26.80 -21.78
C PRO A 227 11.86 -25.33 -22.08
N ALA A 228 10.82 -25.06 -22.91
CA ALA A 228 10.39 -23.71 -23.20
C ALA A 228 9.80 -23.03 -21.97
N ILE A 229 8.90 -23.71 -21.25
CA ILE A 229 8.32 -23.20 -20.01
C ILE A 229 9.42 -22.92 -18.97
N GLN A 230 10.40 -23.82 -18.81
CA GLN A 230 11.49 -23.64 -17.85
C GLN A 230 12.36 -22.43 -18.21
N ALA A 231 12.66 -22.22 -19.49
CA ALA A 231 13.45 -21.08 -19.95
C ALA A 231 12.77 -19.75 -19.60
N GLU A 232 11.43 -19.67 -19.77
CA GLU A 232 10.66 -18.48 -19.42
C GLU A 232 10.53 -18.30 -17.90
N ILE A 233 10.33 -19.37 -17.13
CA ILE A 233 10.38 -19.34 -15.67
C ILE A 233 11.72 -18.80 -15.20
N ASP A 234 12.83 -19.26 -15.75
CA ASP A 234 14.18 -18.80 -15.39
C ASP A 234 14.40 -17.32 -15.78
N SER A 235 13.82 -16.88 -16.90
CA SER A 235 13.84 -15.48 -17.32
C SER A 235 13.09 -14.58 -16.34
N ILE A 236 11.84 -14.95 -16.02
CA ILE A 236 11.01 -14.21 -15.06
C ILE A 236 11.67 -14.19 -13.67
N ASN A 237 12.25 -15.30 -13.23
CA ASN A 237 12.95 -15.35 -11.94
C ASN A 237 14.16 -14.41 -11.89
N ARG A 238 14.93 -14.27 -13.00
CA ARG A 238 16.02 -13.31 -13.09
C ARG A 238 15.53 -11.87 -12.98
N ASP A 239 14.42 -11.54 -13.66
CA ASP A 239 13.84 -10.21 -13.62
C ASP A 239 13.27 -9.89 -12.23
N LEU A 240 12.57 -10.84 -11.62
CA LEU A 240 12.08 -10.71 -10.24
C LEU A 240 13.23 -10.54 -9.24
N ALA A 241 14.34 -11.28 -9.40
CA ALA A 241 15.51 -11.13 -8.54
C ALA A 241 16.14 -9.73 -8.65
N LEU A 242 16.17 -9.14 -9.85
CA LEU A 242 16.62 -7.75 -10.02
C LEU A 242 15.67 -6.77 -9.32
N TRP A 243 14.36 -6.94 -9.47
CA TRP A 243 13.39 -6.10 -8.79
C TRP A 243 13.42 -6.28 -7.26
N ASP A 244 13.66 -7.49 -6.76
CA ASP A 244 13.86 -7.74 -5.33
C ASP A 244 15.09 -7.00 -4.78
N VAL A 245 16.18 -6.92 -5.55
CA VAL A 245 17.35 -6.10 -5.19
C VAL A 245 16.96 -4.62 -5.09
N VAL A 246 16.27 -4.08 -6.09
CA VAL A 246 15.82 -2.67 -6.10
C VAL A 246 14.86 -2.40 -4.93
N GLN A 247 13.94 -3.34 -4.66
CA GLN A 247 13.00 -3.26 -3.53
C GLN A 247 13.73 -3.25 -2.18
N ASN A 248 14.78 -4.09 -2.03
CA ASN A 248 15.60 -4.12 -0.81
C ASN A 248 16.41 -2.82 -0.63
N VAL A 249 16.91 -2.23 -1.71
CA VAL A 249 17.55 -0.90 -1.67
C VAL A 249 16.54 0.15 -1.20
N TRP A 250 15.33 0.16 -1.76
CA TRP A 250 14.26 1.08 -1.37
C TRP A 250 13.90 0.96 0.13
N TYR A 251 13.68 -0.26 0.61
CA TYR A 251 13.41 -0.50 2.03
C TYR A 251 14.61 -0.15 2.91
N GLY A 252 15.81 -0.40 2.41
CA GLY A 252 17.06 -0.02 3.07
C GLY A 252 17.24 1.49 3.19
N LEU A 253 16.91 2.26 2.17
CA LEU A 253 16.91 3.73 2.21
C LEU A 253 15.86 4.25 3.19
N SER A 254 14.68 3.66 3.23
CA SER A 254 13.65 4.01 4.21
C SER A 254 14.11 3.75 5.64
N LEU A 255 14.66 2.56 5.93
CA LEU A 255 15.24 2.25 7.24
C LEU A 255 16.41 3.19 7.56
N GLY A 256 17.31 3.42 6.60
CA GLY A 256 18.43 4.33 6.75
C GLY A 256 18.02 5.77 7.06
N SER A 257 16.89 6.24 6.52
CA SER A 257 16.38 7.58 6.80
C SER A 257 15.88 7.73 8.26
N VAL A 258 15.29 6.70 8.81
CA VAL A 258 14.90 6.65 10.23
C VAL A 258 16.13 6.56 11.13
N LEU A 259 17.08 5.69 10.79
CA LEU A 259 18.36 5.59 11.50
C LEU A 259 19.14 6.91 11.45
N LEU A 260 19.05 7.66 10.34
CA LEU A 260 19.63 8.99 10.21
C LEU A 260 19.07 9.94 11.27
N LEU A 261 17.75 10.04 11.41
CA LEU A 261 17.12 10.92 12.39
C LEU A 261 17.54 10.56 13.82
N ALA A 262 17.51 9.29 14.17
CA ALA A 262 17.93 8.83 15.48
C ALA A 262 19.44 9.08 15.71
N ALA A 263 20.28 8.77 14.74
CA ALA A 263 21.73 8.89 14.84
C ALA A 263 22.21 10.35 14.83
N ILE A 264 21.53 11.27 14.13
CA ILE A 264 21.91 12.70 14.12
C ILE A 264 21.84 13.30 15.52
N GLY A 265 20.78 13.03 16.26
CA GLY A 265 20.65 13.49 17.64
C GLY A 265 21.82 13.01 18.51
N LEU A 266 22.19 11.74 18.37
CA LEU A 266 23.33 11.15 19.06
C LEU A 266 24.66 11.73 18.55
N ALA A 267 24.83 11.94 17.25
CA ALA A 267 26.03 12.51 16.66
C ALA A 267 26.31 13.93 17.16
N ILE A 268 25.26 14.72 17.38
CA ILE A 268 25.38 16.07 17.94
C ILE A 268 25.81 16.01 19.41
N THR A 269 25.12 15.26 20.25
CA THR A 269 25.40 15.17 21.67
C THR A 269 26.79 14.58 21.93
N PHE A 270 27.11 13.47 21.30
CA PHE A 270 28.43 12.86 21.42
C PHE A 270 29.52 13.70 20.74
N GLY A 271 29.20 14.31 19.58
CA GLY A 271 30.15 15.14 18.84
C GLY A 271 30.55 16.42 19.57
N VAL A 272 29.64 17.10 20.29
CA VAL A 272 29.89 18.36 20.98
C VAL A 272 30.38 18.16 22.41
N MET A 273 29.71 17.29 23.16
CA MET A 273 29.91 17.12 24.59
C MET A 273 30.86 15.98 24.96
N GLY A 274 31.10 15.04 24.03
CA GLY A 274 31.88 13.82 24.29
C GLY A 274 31.18 12.84 25.23
N VAL A 275 29.87 12.96 25.40
CA VAL A 275 29.07 12.16 26.35
C VAL A 275 28.39 11.01 25.60
N ILE A 276 28.56 9.78 26.09
CA ILE A 276 27.85 8.62 25.62
C ILE A 276 26.50 8.56 26.37
N ASN A 277 25.42 8.76 25.65
CA ASN A 277 24.06 8.78 26.22
C ASN A 277 23.28 7.52 25.85
N MET A 278 23.17 6.57 26.79
CA MET A 278 22.36 5.36 26.59
C MET A 278 20.85 5.63 26.64
N ALA A 279 20.43 6.71 27.31
CA ALA A 279 19.01 7.11 27.35
C ALA A 279 18.53 7.77 26.05
N HIS A 280 19.40 7.92 25.03
CA HIS A 280 19.01 8.53 23.75
C HIS A 280 17.94 7.73 23.01
N GLY A 281 17.99 6.39 23.08
CA GLY A 281 16.94 5.53 22.55
C GLY A 281 15.57 5.81 23.16
N GLU A 282 15.52 6.11 24.45
CA GLU A 282 14.27 6.42 25.15
C GLU A 282 13.67 7.77 24.70
N MET A 283 14.48 8.67 24.15
CA MET A 283 13.94 9.90 23.52
C MET A 283 13.16 9.55 22.26
N VAL A 284 13.61 8.56 21.49
CA VAL A 284 12.86 8.03 20.33
C VAL A 284 11.54 7.42 20.80
N MET A 285 11.57 6.59 21.84
CA MET A 285 10.38 6.00 22.44
C MET A 285 9.39 7.08 22.92
N ILE A 286 9.84 8.06 23.67
CA ILE A 286 9.01 9.17 24.17
C ILE A 286 8.38 9.94 23.01
N GLY A 287 9.14 10.18 21.93
CA GLY A 287 8.62 10.83 20.73
C GLY A 287 7.50 10.02 20.06
N ALA A 288 7.64 8.71 19.98
CA ALA A 288 6.61 7.83 19.46
C ALA A 288 5.35 7.82 20.34
N TYR A 289 5.50 7.75 21.66
CA TYR A 289 4.36 7.86 22.58
C TYR A 289 3.72 9.26 22.58
N THR A 290 4.50 10.31 22.39
CA THR A 290 3.93 11.67 22.20
C THR A 290 3.07 11.72 20.95
N THR A 291 3.50 11.08 19.86
CA THR A 291 2.69 10.97 18.63
C THR A 291 1.38 10.23 18.89
N TYR A 292 1.43 9.11 19.60
CA TYR A 292 0.25 8.35 20.00
C TYR A 292 -0.74 9.22 20.80
N VAL A 293 -0.26 9.93 21.83
CA VAL A 293 -1.10 10.79 22.67
C VAL A 293 -1.71 11.94 21.87
N VAL A 294 -0.93 12.60 21.02
CA VAL A 294 -1.41 13.69 20.17
C VAL A 294 -2.50 13.18 19.23
N GLN A 295 -2.28 12.03 18.60
CA GLN A 295 -3.26 11.45 17.69
C GLN A 295 -4.56 11.05 18.40
N GLU A 296 -4.47 10.39 19.56
CA GLU A 296 -5.62 10.00 20.37
C GLU A 296 -6.41 11.24 20.84
N THR A 297 -5.70 12.30 21.27
CA THR A 297 -6.33 13.55 21.70
C THR A 297 -7.03 14.25 20.53
N ILE A 298 -6.41 14.31 19.35
CA ILE A 298 -7.02 14.92 18.16
C ILE A 298 -8.21 14.08 17.68
N ALA A 299 -8.09 12.75 17.65
CA ALA A 299 -9.16 11.88 17.23
C ALA A 299 -10.40 11.97 18.12
N SER A 300 -10.21 12.18 19.43
CA SER A 300 -11.32 12.33 20.39
C SER A 300 -11.91 13.74 20.44
N ALA A 301 -11.08 14.80 20.40
CA ALA A 301 -11.53 16.18 20.57
C ALA A 301 -11.86 16.89 19.23
N PHE A 302 -11.13 16.56 18.15
CA PHE A 302 -11.22 17.23 16.85
C PHE A 302 -11.11 16.24 15.70
N PRO A 303 -12.10 15.36 15.46
CA PRO A 303 -12.03 14.29 14.44
C PRO A 303 -11.72 14.79 13.03
N SER A 304 -12.14 16.01 12.69
CA SER A 304 -11.86 16.64 11.38
C SER A 304 -10.39 16.97 11.13
N LEU A 305 -9.57 17.01 12.19
CA LEU A 305 -8.13 17.28 12.12
C LEU A 305 -7.28 15.99 12.21
N ALA A 306 -7.91 14.82 12.24
CA ALA A 306 -7.21 13.54 12.41
C ALA A 306 -6.12 13.32 11.35
N ASP A 307 -6.37 13.66 10.08
CA ASP A 307 -5.42 13.56 8.98
C ASP A 307 -4.22 14.52 9.10
N TYR A 308 -4.33 15.58 9.89
CA TYR A 308 -3.25 16.54 10.16
C TYR A 308 -2.55 16.29 11.50
N SER A 309 -2.87 15.20 12.20
CA SER A 309 -2.33 14.88 13.53
C SER A 309 -0.80 14.86 13.56
N LEU A 310 -0.13 14.41 12.49
CA LEU A 310 1.35 14.41 12.38
C LEU A 310 1.94 15.82 12.37
N ALA A 311 1.27 16.80 11.77
CA ALA A 311 1.74 18.18 11.75
C ALA A 311 1.83 18.78 13.18
N PHE A 312 0.96 18.33 14.08
CA PHE A 312 0.99 18.69 15.50
C PHE A 312 1.94 17.78 16.31
N ALA A 313 2.01 16.48 15.95
CA ALA A 313 2.84 15.51 16.65
C ALA A 313 4.35 15.82 16.51
N VAL A 314 4.81 16.25 15.33
CA VAL A 314 6.23 16.57 15.08
C VAL A 314 6.75 17.67 16.01
N PRO A 315 6.16 18.88 16.08
CA PRO A 315 6.63 19.91 17.00
C PRO A 315 6.41 19.53 18.47
N ALA A 316 5.31 18.85 18.80
CA ALA A 316 5.05 18.37 20.16
C ALA A 316 6.11 17.36 20.62
N ALA A 317 6.43 16.37 19.79
CA ALA A 317 7.48 15.39 20.08
C ALA A 317 8.86 16.06 20.22
N PHE A 318 9.21 16.97 19.32
CA PHE A 318 10.47 17.71 19.41
C PHE A 318 10.60 18.51 20.70
N LEU A 319 9.56 19.28 21.08
CA LEU A 319 9.56 20.11 22.27
C LEU A 319 9.54 19.28 23.54
N PHE A 320 8.69 18.26 23.61
CA PHE A 320 8.55 17.42 24.80
C PHE A 320 9.81 16.60 25.06
N THR A 321 10.34 15.91 24.07
CA THR A 321 11.59 15.14 24.20
C THR A 321 12.80 16.05 24.41
N GLY A 322 12.81 17.23 23.79
CA GLY A 322 13.81 18.25 24.02
C GLY A 322 13.81 18.75 25.48
N LEU A 323 12.61 18.96 26.04
CA LEU A 323 12.45 19.33 27.44
C LEU A 323 12.93 18.23 28.40
N VAL A 324 12.54 16.97 28.14
CA VAL A 324 13.03 15.80 28.89
C VAL A 324 14.55 15.71 28.82
N GLY A 325 15.13 15.89 27.64
CA GLY A 325 16.58 15.94 27.46
C GLY A 325 17.24 17.07 28.26
N LEU A 326 16.65 18.27 28.24
CA LEU A 326 17.14 19.41 29.04
C LEU A 326 17.15 19.07 30.53
N VAL A 327 16.09 18.44 31.03
CA VAL A 327 15.98 18.04 32.46
C VAL A 327 17.07 17.00 32.78
N ILE A 328 17.28 15.99 31.93
CA ILE A 328 18.31 14.95 32.13
C ILE A 328 19.71 15.58 32.14
N GLU A 329 19.98 16.52 31.23
CA GLU A 329 21.27 17.20 31.21
C GLU A 329 21.48 17.97 32.52
N ARG A 330 20.50 18.75 32.95
CA ARG A 330 20.61 19.58 34.14
C ARG A 330 20.65 18.81 35.46
N SER A 331 19.95 17.68 35.55
CA SER A 331 19.85 16.87 36.76
C SER A 331 20.94 15.82 36.90
N VAL A 332 21.44 15.25 35.80
CA VAL A 332 22.34 14.09 35.81
C VAL A 332 23.65 14.39 35.08
N ILE A 333 23.59 14.71 33.78
CA ILE A 333 24.78 14.70 32.91
C ILE A 333 25.76 15.83 33.30
N ARG A 334 25.24 16.99 33.68
CA ARG A 334 26.04 18.13 34.10
C ARG A 334 27.10 17.81 35.16
N TYR A 335 26.81 16.88 36.06
CA TYR A 335 27.72 16.51 37.17
C TYR A 335 28.72 15.42 36.77
N LEU A 336 28.58 14.84 35.59
CA LEU A 336 29.36 13.71 35.10
C LEU A 336 30.28 14.06 33.91
N TYR A 337 30.43 15.36 33.61
CA TYR A 337 31.32 15.78 32.52
C TYR A 337 32.78 15.35 32.79
N GLY A 338 33.41 14.80 31.73
CA GLY A 338 34.79 14.30 31.82
C GLY A 338 34.92 12.89 32.41
N ARG A 339 33.80 12.22 32.70
CA ARG A 339 33.75 10.86 33.26
C ARG A 339 32.90 9.93 32.38
N PRO A 340 33.44 9.44 31.25
CA PRO A 340 32.62 8.75 30.23
C PRO A 340 31.96 7.47 30.73
N LEU A 341 32.64 6.67 31.58
CA LEU A 341 32.10 5.42 32.11
C LEU A 341 30.97 5.67 33.13
N GLU A 342 31.14 6.66 34.00
CA GLU A 342 30.10 7.04 34.97
C GLU A 342 28.86 7.59 34.26
N THR A 343 29.06 8.38 33.21
CA THR A 343 27.97 8.93 32.38
C THR A 343 27.20 7.83 31.66
N LEU A 344 27.91 6.86 31.08
CA LEU A 344 27.30 5.70 30.43
C LEU A 344 26.41 4.93 31.41
N LEU A 345 26.92 4.64 32.62
CA LEU A 345 26.17 3.89 33.63
C LEU A 345 24.96 4.68 34.14
N ALA A 346 25.14 5.98 34.40
CA ALA A 346 24.07 6.84 34.89
C ALA A 346 22.95 7.00 33.83
N THR A 347 23.32 7.20 32.57
CA THR A 347 22.33 7.30 31.48
C THR A 347 21.63 5.98 31.20
N TRP A 348 22.28 4.84 31.40
CA TRP A 348 21.64 3.52 31.36
C TRP A 348 20.59 3.38 32.48
N GLY A 349 20.90 3.82 33.70
CA GLY A 349 19.93 3.86 34.79
C GLY A 349 18.74 4.77 34.49
N VAL A 350 18.98 5.96 33.88
CA VAL A 350 17.91 6.88 33.42
C VAL A 350 17.05 6.21 32.34
N SER A 351 17.66 5.47 31.40
CA SER A 351 16.94 4.72 30.37
C SER A 351 15.95 3.73 30.98
N LEU A 352 16.40 2.92 31.97
CA LEU A 352 15.53 1.96 32.67
C LEU A 352 14.37 2.67 33.41
N ILE A 353 14.63 3.80 34.04
CA ILE A 353 13.59 4.59 34.72
C ILE A 353 12.54 5.09 33.72
N LEU A 354 12.97 5.67 32.60
CA LEU A 354 12.07 6.18 31.57
C LEU A 354 11.25 5.04 30.93
N GLN A 355 11.89 3.93 30.63
CA GLN A 355 11.21 2.76 30.08
C GLN A 355 10.15 2.22 31.05
N GLN A 356 10.51 2.09 32.35
CA GLN A 356 9.58 1.61 33.36
C GLN A 356 8.44 2.62 33.60
N ALA A 357 8.71 3.92 33.56
CA ALA A 357 7.69 4.95 33.69
C ALA A 357 6.65 4.87 32.56
N ILE A 358 7.10 4.74 31.31
CA ILE A 358 6.22 4.56 30.15
C ILE A 358 5.43 3.26 30.26
N ARG A 359 6.08 2.15 30.65
CA ARG A 359 5.41 0.86 30.85
C ARG A 359 4.36 0.89 31.95
N SER A 360 4.60 1.64 33.03
CA SER A 360 3.64 1.79 34.13
C SER A 360 2.44 2.65 33.74
N TYR A 361 2.64 3.67 32.89
CA TYR A 361 1.58 4.60 32.50
C TYR A 361 0.74 4.08 31.33
N PHE A 362 1.37 3.57 30.26
CA PHE A 362 0.69 3.11 29.04
C PHE A 362 0.44 1.60 28.98
N GLY A 363 1.04 0.84 29.90
CA GLY A 363 1.03 -0.62 29.91
C GLY A 363 2.14 -1.25 29.08
N PRO A 364 2.29 -2.58 29.14
CA PRO A 364 3.34 -3.32 28.42
C PRO A 364 3.00 -3.60 26.95
N THR A 365 1.74 -3.41 26.55
CA THR A 365 1.24 -3.73 25.20
C THR A 365 1.67 -2.69 24.17
N ASN A 366 1.87 -3.15 22.93
CA ASN A 366 2.13 -2.26 21.81
C ASN A 366 0.90 -1.39 21.52
N ARG A 367 1.15 -0.15 21.12
CA ARG A 367 0.14 0.82 20.69
C ARG A 367 0.30 1.08 19.20
N GLU A 368 -0.81 1.08 18.49
CA GLU A 368 -0.84 1.40 17.08
C GLU A 368 -1.09 2.89 16.87
N VAL A 369 -0.33 3.50 15.95
CA VAL A 369 -0.53 4.86 15.48
C VAL A 369 -1.01 4.78 14.04
N ARG A 370 -2.18 5.35 13.75
CA ARG A 370 -2.78 5.30 12.42
C ARG A 370 -2.04 6.23 11.45
N ASN A 371 -1.81 5.73 10.24
CA ASN A 371 -1.30 6.58 9.17
C ASN A 371 -2.41 7.54 8.69
N PRO A 372 -2.10 8.82 8.43
CA PRO A 372 -3.02 9.72 7.76
C PRO A 372 -3.43 9.19 6.38
N SER A 373 -4.61 9.60 5.89
CA SER A 373 -5.14 9.13 4.61
C SER A 373 -4.20 9.43 3.43
N TRP A 374 -3.53 10.58 3.43
CA TRP A 374 -2.57 11.00 2.40
C TRP A 374 -1.22 10.24 2.44
N MET A 375 -0.91 9.53 3.52
CA MET A 375 0.27 8.66 3.64
C MET A 375 -0.06 7.18 3.44
N SER A 376 -1.34 6.81 3.32
CA SER A 376 -1.77 5.43 3.14
C SER A 376 -1.70 5.01 1.69
N GLY A 377 -1.58 3.67 1.47
CA GLY A 377 -1.50 3.08 0.14
C GLY A 377 -0.08 2.93 -0.40
N ALA A 378 -0.02 2.36 -1.60
CA ALA A 378 1.20 2.13 -2.35
C ALA A 378 0.90 2.32 -3.84
N PHE A 379 1.93 2.57 -4.63
CA PHE A 379 1.87 2.54 -6.08
C PHE A 379 3.02 1.70 -6.62
N ASP A 380 2.76 1.04 -7.75
CA ASP A 380 3.73 0.20 -8.42
C ASP A 380 4.43 0.99 -9.53
N PHE A 381 5.75 0.90 -9.53
CA PHE A 381 6.59 1.48 -10.56
C PHE A 381 7.48 0.39 -11.18
N GLY A 382 7.02 -0.22 -12.27
CA GLY A 382 7.80 -1.19 -13.03
C GLY A 382 8.20 -2.46 -12.28
N GLY A 383 7.47 -2.86 -11.22
CA GLY A 383 7.80 -3.99 -10.35
C GLY A 383 8.34 -3.59 -8.97
N LEU A 384 8.56 -2.28 -8.73
CA LEU A 384 8.91 -1.72 -7.43
C LEU A 384 7.65 -1.21 -6.73
N VAL A 385 7.31 -1.78 -5.59
CA VAL A 385 6.19 -1.31 -4.74
C VAL A 385 6.67 -0.19 -3.83
N ILE A 386 6.20 1.03 -4.09
CA ILE A 386 6.52 2.22 -3.31
C ILE A 386 5.34 2.56 -2.40
N THR A 387 5.53 2.43 -1.09
CA THR A 387 4.52 2.84 -0.10
C THR A 387 4.68 4.33 0.23
N TRP A 388 3.58 5.07 0.26
CA TRP A 388 3.56 6.51 0.53
C TRP A 388 4.16 6.88 1.89
N ASN A 389 3.89 6.08 2.94
CA ASN A 389 4.44 6.33 4.26
C ASN A 389 5.98 6.34 4.27
N ARG A 390 6.64 5.39 3.60
CA ARG A 390 8.11 5.32 3.51
C ARG A 390 8.69 6.47 2.70
N LEU A 391 8.03 6.84 1.59
CA LEU A 391 8.44 7.98 0.79
C LEU A 391 8.44 9.28 1.62
N TRP A 392 7.35 9.54 2.34
CA TRP A 392 7.24 10.72 3.20
C TRP A 392 8.24 10.72 4.34
N ILE A 393 8.57 9.56 4.92
CA ILE A 393 9.61 9.45 5.96
C ILE A 393 10.99 9.83 5.41
N ILE A 394 11.34 9.38 4.20
CA ILE A 394 12.61 9.74 3.55
C ILE A 394 12.66 11.26 3.34
N VAL A 395 11.60 11.84 2.77
CA VAL A 395 11.50 13.30 2.55
C VAL A 395 11.60 14.06 3.88
N PHE A 396 10.87 13.62 4.90
CA PHE A 396 10.91 14.22 6.24
C PHE A 396 12.31 14.17 6.85
N ALA A 397 13.00 13.03 6.79
CA ALA A 397 14.35 12.87 7.30
C ALA A 397 15.34 13.81 6.60
N MET A 398 15.21 13.96 5.27
CA MET A 398 16.06 14.88 4.50
C MET A 398 15.77 16.34 4.83
N VAL A 399 14.51 16.73 5.02
CA VAL A 399 14.13 18.08 5.44
C VAL A 399 14.70 18.41 6.82
N VAL A 400 14.56 17.49 7.78
CA VAL A 400 15.13 17.68 9.14
C VAL A 400 16.65 17.78 9.08
N PHE A 401 17.31 16.92 8.29
CA PHE A 401 18.77 16.94 8.11
C PHE A 401 19.24 18.29 7.53
N LEU A 402 18.61 18.76 6.45
CA LEU A 402 18.97 20.02 5.81
C LEU A 402 18.70 21.24 6.72
N THR A 403 17.56 21.23 7.42
CA THR A 403 17.21 22.26 8.40
C THR A 403 18.24 22.32 9.52
N LEU A 404 18.65 21.17 10.03
CA LEU A 404 19.69 21.09 11.06
C LEU A 404 21.05 21.58 10.53
N LEU A 405 21.46 21.18 9.33
CA LEU A 405 22.69 21.70 8.71
C LEU A 405 22.66 23.23 8.59
N MET A 406 21.52 23.78 8.18
CA MET A 406 21.33 25.23 8.08
C MET A 406 21.41 25.90 9.45
N LEU A 407 20.73 25.33 10.46
CA LEU A 407 20.79 25.79 11.84
C LEU A 407 22.24 25.84 12.35
N LEU A 408 22.96 24.74 12.24
CA LEU A 408 24.33 24.63 12.75
C LEU A 408 25.34 25.51 11.98
N LYS A 409 25.14 25.74 10.67
CA LYS A 409 26.06 26.55 9.86
C LYS A 409 25.80 28.04 9.96
N ARG A 410 24.52 28.48 10.08
CA ARG A 410 24.13 29.88 9.95
C ARG A 410 23.70 30.55 11.26
N SER A 411 23.37 29.77 12.31
CA SER A 411 22.91 30.36 13.58
C SER A 411 24.07 30.72 14.53
N ALA A 412 23.85 31.69 15.39
CA ALA A 412 24.74 32.04 16.50
C ALA A 412 24.95 30.86 17.46
N PHE A 413 23.90 30.06 17.68
CA PHE A 413 23.96 28.85 18.49
C PHE A 413 24.93 27.81 17.90
N GLY A 414 24.83 27.55 16.59
CA GLY A 414 25.76 26.66 15.91
C GLY A 414 27.21 27.14 15.95
N LEU A 415 27.45 28.47 15.92
CA LEU A 415 28.78 29.02 16.13
C LEU A 415 29.31 28.75 17.53
N GLN A 416 28.48 28.98 18.58
CA GLN A 416 28.82 28.68 19.96
C GLN A 416 29.12 27.20 20.19
N MET A 417 28.29 26.30 19.61
CA MET A 417 28.54 24.86 19.66
C MET A 417 29.91 24.49 19.09
N ARG A 418 30.25 25.00 17.91
CA ARG A 418 31.59 24.78 17.31
C ARG A 418 32.72 25.33 18.16
N ALA A 419 32.55 26.50 18.74
CA ALA A 419 33.56 27.11 19.64
C ALA A 419 33.80 26.22 20.89
N VAL A 420 32.72 25.75 21.52
CA VAL A 420 32.80 24.84 22.69
C VAL A 420 33.44 23.51 22.33
N THR A 421 33.12 22.95 21.13
CA THR A 421 33.70 21.70 20.63
C THR A 421 35.21 21.83 20.37
N GLN A 422 35.66 22.96 19.84
CA GLN A 422 37.08 23.21 19.54
C GLN A 422 37.90 23.38 20.81
N ASN A 423 37.52 24.31 21.70
CA ASN A 423 38.20 24.54 22.97
C ASN A 423 37.23 25.12 24.01
N ARG A 424 36.76 24.26 24.89
CA ARG A 424 35.78 24.60 25.93
C ARG A 424 36.27 25.70 26.88
N ARG A 425 37.53 25.64 27.29
CA ARG A 425 38.11 26.62 28.23
C ARG A 425 38.20 28.00 27.58
N MET A 426 38.71 28.07 26.36
CA MET A 426 38.80 29.32 25.59
C MET A 426 37.42 29.91 25.30
N ALA A 427 36.45 29.09 24.90
CA ALA A 427 35.08 29.52 24.67
C ALA A 427 34.46 30.17 25.92
N SER A 428 34.69 29.58 27.09
CA SER A 428 34.25 30.15 28.38
C SER A 428 34.92 31.47 28.67
N SER A 429 36.23 31.60 28.42
CA SER A 429 36.99 32.85 28.62
C SER A 429 36.52 33.98 27.69
N MET A 430 35.97 33.64 26.52
CA MET A 430 35.36 34.58 25.57
C MET A 430 33.89 34.93 25.89
N GLY A 431 33.38 34.53 27.06
CA GLY A 431 32.05 34.88 27.56
C GLY A 431 30.92 33.91 27.11
N ILE A 432 31.24 32.79 26.43
CA ILE A 432 30.23 31.79 26.07
C ILE A 432 29.84 31.01 27.34
N ARG A 433 28.53 30.98 27.63
CA ARG A 433 27.97 30.19 28.74
C ARG A 433 27.92 28.71 28.38
N THR A 434 29.07 28.02 28.45
CA THR A 434 29.23 26.64 27.99
C THR A 434 28.18 25.66 28.54
N GLY A 435 27.79 25.82 29.83
CA GLY A 435 26.77 24.97 30.43
C GLY A 435 25.37 25.12 29.81
N TRP A 436 25.02 26.30 29.27
CA TRP A 436 23.76 26.45 28.53
C TRP A 436 23.88 25.94 27.09
N VAL A 437 25.04 26.09 26.47
CA VAL A 437 25.31 25.51 25.15
C VAL A 437 25.16 23.98 25.20
N ASP A 438 25.70 23.34 26.24
CA ASP A 438 25.57 21.88 26.42
C ASP A 438 24.10 21.48 26.62
N ALA A 439 23.38 22.20 27.53
CA ALA A 439 21.99 21.90 27.82
C ALA A 439 21.09 22.00 26.57
N PHE A 440 21.25 23.08 25.78
CA PHE A 440 20.51 23.23 24.53
C PHE A 440 20.97 22.27 23.45
N THR A 441 22.25 21.90 23.42
CA THR A 441 22.77 20.87 22.50
C THR A 441 22.15 19.51 22.80
N PHE A 442 22.07 19.16 24.08
CA PHE A 442 21.44 17.91 24.51
C PHE A 442 19.93 17.92 24.24
N ALA A 443 19.26 19.06 24.52
CA ALA A 443 17.84 19.24 24.20
C ALA A 443 17.57 19.13 22.69
N LEU A 444 18.40 19.73 21.86
CA LEU A 444 18.29 19.65 20.39
C LEU A 444 18.46 18.20 19.91
N GLY A 445 19.48 17.49 20.39
CA GLY A 445 19.73 16.09 20.04
C GLY A 445 18.56 15.18 20.48
N SER A 446 18.05 15.39 21.70
CA SER A 446 16.89 14.67 22.24
C SER A 446 15.60 14.99 21.44
N GLY A 447 15.38 16.25 21.07
CA GLY A 447 14.25 16.66 20.25
C GLY A 447 14.24 15.99 18.86
N ILE A 448 15.42 15.92 18.23
CA ILE A 448 15.56 15.22 16.93
C ILE A 448 15.32 13.71 17.09
N ALA A 449 15.79 13.10 18.19
CA ALA A 449 15.46 11.72 18.48
C ALA A 449 13.94 11.51 18.67
N GLY A 450 13.26 12.47 19.30
CA GLY A 450 11.79 12.46 19.37
C GLY A 450 11.12 12.49 18.00
N MET A 451 11.63 13.30 17.06
CA MET A 451 11.14 13.30 15.68
C MET A 451 11.41 11.96 14.95
N ALA A 452 12.52 11.25 15.26
CA ALA A 452 12.73 9.89 14.80
C ALA A 452 11.65 8.95 15.32
N GLY A 453 11.19 9.13 16.57
CA GLY A 453 10.07 8.40 17.14
C GLY A 453 8.75 8.63 16.40
N VAL A 454 8.47 9.88 15.96
CA VAL A 454 7.32 10.19 15.10
C VAL A 454 7.40 9.42 13.79
N ALA A 455 8.56 9.42 13.12
CA ALA A 455 8.74 8.69 11.87
C ALA A 455 8.59 7.18 12.05
N LEU A 456 9.12 6.63 13.14
CA LEU A 456 9.01 5.20 13.47
C LEU A 456 7.58 4.77 13.73
N SER A 457 6.78 5.59 14.43
CA SER A 457 5.39 5.27 14.72
C SER A 457 4.51 5.11 13.48
N GLN A 458 4.98 5.57 12.30
CA GLN A 458 4.26 5.43 11.03
C GLN A 458 4.58 4.12 10.27
N ILE A 459 5.58 3.37 10.71
CA ILE A 459 6.02 2.11 10.06
C ILE A 459 6.11 0.92 11.02
N ASP A 460 6.09 1.20 12.32
CA ASP A 460 6.19 0.20 13.38
C ASP A 460 5.27 0.55 14.55
N ASN A 461 4.92 -0.45 15.34
CA ASN A 461 4.11 -0.25 16.53
C ASN A 461 4.92 0.43 17.65
N VAL A 462 4.26 1.34 18.36
CA VAL A 462 4.84 2.01 19.52
C VAL A 462 4.87 1.07 20.72
N SER A 463 6.06 0.78 21.23
CA SER A 463 6.26 -0.13 22.36
C SER A 463 7.21 0.48 23.40
N PRO A 464 7.12 0.06 24.69
CA PRO A 464 8.05 0.52 25.72
C PRO A 464 9.52 0.12 25.45
N ASN A 465 9.76 -0.87 24.60
CA ASN A 465 11.11 -1.34 24.27
C ASN A 465 11.65 -0.72 22.96
N LEU A 466 10.87 0.15 22.30
CA LEU A 466 11.22 0.74 21.01
C LEU A 466 12.61 1.41 21.03
N GLY A 467 12.92 2.14 22.09
CA GLY A 467 14.18 2.84 22.25
C GLY A 467 15.40 1.91 22.27
N GLN A 468 15.30 0.78 22.96
CA GLN A 468 16.40 -0.20 23.05
C GLN A 468 16.72 -0.86 21.71
N ASN A 469 15.72 -1.02 20.85
CA ASN A 469 15.91 -1.64 19.54
C ASN A 469 16.74 -0.76 18.59
N TYR A 470 16.68 0.57 18.78
CA TYR A 470 17.29 1.54 17.86
C TYR A 470 18.54 2.24 18.41
N ILE A 471 18.82 2.17 19.72
CA ILE A 471 19.99 2.83 20.30
C ILE A 471 21.30 2.23 19.77
N ILE A 472 21.37 0.90 19.66
CA ILE A 472 22.56 0.19 19.17
C ILE A 472 22.81 0.54 17.70
N ASP A 473 21.75 0.50 16.87
CA ASP A 473 21.84 0.84 15.45
C ASP A 473 22.28 2.31 15.27
N SER A 474 21.71 3.24 16.04
CA SER A 474 22.08 4.66 16.02
C SER A 474 23.54 4.89 16.40
N PHE A 475 24.02 4.16 17.42
CA PHE A 475 25.41 4.22 17.85
C PHE A 475 26.36 3.68 16.76
N MET A 476 26.01 2.56 16.16
CA MET A 476 26.75 1.99 15.02
C MET A 476 26.87 2.98 13.85
N VAL A 477 25.79 3.66 13.51
CA VAL A 477 25.76 4.69 12.45
C VAL A 477 26.73 5.83 12.77
N VAL A 478 26.70 6.35 14.00
CA VAL A 478 27.55 7.48 14.42
C VAL A 478 29.02 7.11 14.40
N VAL A 479 29.35 5.92 14.91
CA VAL A 479 30.75 5.45 14.97
C VAL A 479 31.28 5.09 13.58
N PHE A 480 30.48 4.43 12.75
CA PHE A 480 30.82 4.10 11.39
C PHE A 480 30.99 5.36 10.52
N GLY A 481 30.06 6.31 10.64
CA GLY A 481 30.08 7.57 9.91
C GLY A 481 31.21 8.51 10.31
N GLY A 482 31.64 8.43 11.58
CA GLY A 482 32.61 9.31 12.21
C GLY A 482 31.96 10.31 13.15
N VAL A 483 32.34 10.23 14.43
CA VAL A 483 31.73 10.99 15.53
C VAL A 483 31.78 12.50 15.26
N GLY A 484 30.62 13.16 15.35
CA GLY A 484 30.45 14.60 15.17
C GLY A 484 30.44 15.08 13.70
N ASN A 485 30.52 14.18 12.73
CA ASN A 485 30.40 14.52 11.32
C ASN A 485 29.02 14.15 10.78
N LEU A 486 28.16 15.15 10.53
CA LEU A 486 26.79 14.93 10.06
C LEU A 486 26.70 14.28 8.68
N TRP A 487 27.65 14.60 7.76
CA TRP A 487 27.71 13.94 6.45
C TRP A 487 28.11 12.47 6.58
N GLY A 488 29.03 12.19 7.50
CA GLY A 488 29.38 10.82 7.85
C GLY A 488 28.19 10.05 8.42
N THR A 489 27.41 10.69 9.30
CA THR A 489 26.19 10.10 9.84
C THR A 489 25.15 9.80 8.75
N LEU A 490 24.97 10.71 7.76
CA LEU A 490 24.09 10.48 6.61
C LEU A 490 24.51 9.25 5.80
N VAL A 491 25.77 9.22 5.37
CA VAL A 491 26.29 8.10 4.57
C VAL A 491 26.25 6.79 5.39
N GLY A 492 26.62 6.87 6.67
CA GLY A 492 26.57 5.73 7.59
C GLY A 492 25.16 5.17 7.75
N ALA A 493 24.17 6.03 7.98
CA ALA A 493 22.78 5.62 8.16
C ALA A 493 22.20 4.96 6.92
N LEU A 494 22.37 5.58 5.75
CA LEU A 494 21.84 5.04 4.50
C LEU A 494 22.53 3.73 4.10
N SER A 495 23.87 3.64 4.23
CA SER A 495 24.58 2.41 3.91
C SER A 495 24.23 1.27 4.87
N LEU A 496 24.15 1.53 6.18
CA LEU A 496 23.76 0.50 7.15
C LEU A 496 22.30 0.08 7.01
N GLY A 497 21.40 1.01 6.68
CA GLY A 497 20.01 0.70 6.36
C GLY A 497 19.89 -0.26 5.19
N VAL A 498 20.65 0.00 4.11
CA VAL A 498 20.67 -0.87 2.92
C VAL A 498 21.29 -2.24 3.28
N VAL A 499 22.46 -2.26 3.93
CA VAL A 499 23.13 -3.52 4.30
C VAL A 499 22.24 -4.39 5.20
N ASN A 500 21.56 -3.79 6.18
CA ASN A 500 20.61 -4.52 7.02
C ASN A 500 19.50 -5.19 6.20
N LYS A 501 18.92 -4.48 5.24
CA LYS A 501 17.83 -5.03 4.40
C LYS A 501 18.31 -6.12 3.45
N PHE A 502 19.55 -6.07 2.99
CA PHE A 502 20.13 -7.17 2.21
C PHE A 502 20.46 -8.41 3.05
N LEU A 503 20.84 -8.25 4.31
CA LEU A 503 21.16 -9.37 5.19
C LEU A 503 19.91 -10.05 5.79
N GLU A 504 18.82 -9.31 5.93
CA GLU A 504 17.58 -9.80 6.57
C GLU A 504 16.98 -11.06 5.90
N PRO A 505 16.87 -11.18 4.56
CA PRO A 505 16.36 -12.39 3.91
C PRO A 505 17.24 -13.63 4.11
N PHE A 506 18.57 -13.47 4.27
CA PHE A 506 19.52 -14.56 4.38
C PHE A 506 19.76 -15.01 5.82
N ALA A 507 19.87 -14.05 6.72
CA ALA A 507 20.26 -14.30 8.11
C ALA A 507 19.11 -14.07 9.11
N GLY A 508 17.98 -13.52 8.65
CA GLY A 508 16.93 -13.04 9.53
C GLY A 508 17.30 -11.72 10.23
N ALA A 509 16.31 -11.05 10.82
CA ALA A 509 16.48 -9.70 11.38
C ALA A 509 17.51 -9.63 12.53
N VAL A 510 17.57 -10.65 13.38
CA VAL A 510 18.46 -10.66 14.56
C VAL A 510 19.91 -10.97 14.17
N LEU A 511 20.12 -12.05 13.42
CA LEU A 511 21.47 -12.43 12.97
C LEU A 511 22.04 -11.41 11.99
N GLY A 512 21.20 -10.78 11.15
CA GLY A 512 21.60 -9.69 10.27
C GLY A 512 22.21 -8.52 11.06
N LYS A 513 21.56 -8.08 12.14
CA LYS A 513 22.10 -7.03 13.03
C LYS A 513 23.41 -7.43 13.70
N ILE A 514 23.54 -8.68 14.14
CA ILE A 514 24.78 -9.19 14.74
C ILE A 514 25.91 -9.17 13.69
N LEU A 515 25.66 -9.61 12.46
CA LEU A 515 26.64 -9.57 11.38
C LEU A 515 27.09 -8.15 11.06
N VAL A 516 26.16 -7.20 11.00
CA VAL A 516 26.47 -5.78 10.80
C VAL A 516 27.34 -5.25 11.95
N LEU A 517 27.01 -5.58 13.19
CA LEU A 517 27.79 -5.19 14.36
C LEU A 517 29.24 -5.72 14.28
N VAL A 518 29.41 -7.00 13.96
CA VAL A 518 30.74 -7.62 13.77
C VAL A 518 31.51 -6.93 12.66
N LEU A 519 30.87 -6.65 11.52
CA LEU A 519 31.47 -5.94 10.39
C LEU A 519 31.94 -4.54 10.79
N ILE A 520 31.15 -3.82 11.56
CA ILE A 520 31.52 -2.48 12.06
C ILE A 520 32.68 -2.57 13.04
N ILE A 521 32.71 -3.55 13.95
CA ILE A 521 33.82 -3.75 14.88
C ILE A 521 35.13 -3.99 14.10
N LEU A 522 35.11 -4.85 13.10
CA LEU A 522 36.25 -5.11 12.23
C LEU A 522 36.67 -3.87 11.43
N PHE A 523 35.70 -3.08 10.98
CA PHE A 523 35.97 -1.83 10.28
C PHE A 523 36.66 -0.80 11.19
N ILE A 524 36.17 -0.63 12.44
CA ILE A 524 36.72 0.31 13.41
C ILE A 524 38.15 -0.07 13.81
N GLN A 525 38.48 -1.36 13.90
CA GLN A 525 39.85 -1.84 14.17
C GLN A 525 40.82 -1.33 13.10
N LYS A 526 40.38 -1.24 11.81
CA LYS A 526 41.19 -0.70 10.71
C LYS A 526 41.10 0.81 10.58
N ARG A 527 39.94 1.42 10.91
CA ARG A 527 39.70 2.86 10.80
C ARG A 527 38.98 3.40 12.04
N PRO A 528 39.75 3.63 13.15
CA PRO A 528 39.16 4.00 14.44
C PRO A 528 38.42 5.36 14.44
N ARG A 529 38.68 6.23 13.44
CA ARG A 529 38.01 7.53 13.28
C ARG A 529 36.75 7.49 12.40
N GLY A 530 36.29 6.33 11.98
CA GLY A 530 35.17 6.16 11.06
C GLY A 530 35.47 6.54 9.62
N LEU A 531 34.41 6.66 8.77
CA LEU A 531 34.54 7.01 7.34
C LEU A 531 35.02 8.45 7.12
N PHE A 532 34.49 9.40 7.89
CA PHE A 532 34.72 10.84 7.72
C PHE A 532 35.34 11.41 8.98
N ALA A 533 36.64 11.20 9.17
CA ALA A 533 37.36 11.74 10.30
C ALA A 533 37.36 13.28 10.29
N LEU A 534 37.01 13.93 11.38
CA LEU A 534 37.18 15.36 11.56
C LEU A 534 38.70 15.68 11.65
N LYS A 535 39.20 16.52 10.73
CA LYS A 535 40.56 17.05 10.78
C LYS A 535 40.67 18.09 11.89
N GLY A 536 41.61 17.95 12.83
CA GLY A 536 41.94 18.99 13.83
C GLY A 536 41.52 18.73 15.27
N ARG A 537 40.84 17.63 15.60
CA ARG A 537 40.63 17.22 16.99
C ARG A 537 41.87 16.45 17.45
N ALA A 538 42.65 17.02 18.36
CA ALA A 538 43.65 16.25 19.11
C ALA A 538 42.89 15.16 19.88
N VAL A 539 43.07 13.91 19.47
CA VAL A 539 42.68 12.78 20.29
C VAL A 539 43.68 12.78 21.42
N GLU A 540 43.26 13.21 22.60
CA GLU A 540 44.01 12.89 23.81
C GLU A 540 44.08 11.37 23.87
N ALA A 541 45.32 10.87 23.71
CA ALA A 541 45.69 9.48 23.82
C ALA A 541 45.50 9.03 25.28
#